data_f426fd86965c98d46962008b45c1bfee
#
_entry.id   f426fd86965c98d46962008b45c1bfee
#
_cell.length_a   1.000
_cell.length_b   1.000
_cell.length_c   1.000
_cell.angle_alpha   90.00
_cell.angle_beta   90.00
_cell.angle_gamma   90.00
#
_symmetry.space_group_name_H-M   'P 1'
#
loop_
_entity.id
_entity.type
_entity.pdbx_description
1 polymer ?
#
loop_
_entity_poly.entity_id
_entity_poly.type
_entity_poly.pdbx_seq_one_letter_code
_entity_poly.pdbx_strand_id
1 'polypeptide(L)'
;MFSLVNDVASYPQFMDGCQSVEIIEHTEQLMVASLCLKKAGIEVNLTTENQLIPGVSIEMSLQDGPFSSFKGLWQFKALSNSASKLSLDLEFEFKRRGLGSLAAGMFSGVANNLVDALCRRADEVYK
;
A
#
# COMPACT_ATOMS: atom_id res chain seq x y z
N MET A 1 12.15 7.39 3.75
CA MET A 1 11.08 6.36 3.87
C MET A 1 9.78 6.79 3.18
N PHE A 2 9.32 8.00 3.40
CA PHE A 2 8.13 8.51 2.70
C PHE A 2 8.24 8.37 1.17
N SER A 3 9.36 8.76 0.60
CA SER A 3 9.57 8.66 -0.85
C SER A 3 9.47 7.23 -1.37
N LEU A 4 9.95 6.24 -0.62
CA LEU A 4 9.84 4.84 -1.01
C LEU A 4 8.40 4.34 -0.99
N VAL A 5 7.65 4.66 0.07
CA VAL A 5 6.25 4.27 0.18
C VAL A 5 5.41 4.96 -0.89
N ASN A 6 5.72 6.22 -1.18
CA ASN A 6 5.00 7.00 -2.18
C ASN A 6 5.37 6.64 -3.62
N ASP A 7 6.46 5.90 -3.82
CA ASP A 7 6.88 5.44 -5.16
C ASP A 7 6.11 4.18 -5.55
N VAL A 8 4.79 4.33 -5.67
CA VAL A 8 3.87 3.22 -5.94
C VAL A 8 4.16 2.58 -7.31
N ALA A 9 4.62 3.37 -8.27
CA ALA A 9 4.95 2.87 -9.61
C ALA A 9 6.05 1.79 -9.58
N SER A 10 6.91 1.79 -8.56
CA SER A 10 7.98 0.81 -8.42
C SER A 10 7.55 -0.46 -7.67
N TYR A 11 6.36 -0.51 -7.10
CA TYR A 11 5.90 -1.64 -6.31
C TYR A 11 5.98 -2.99 -7.04
N PRO A 12 5.65 -3.11 -8.34
CA PRO A 12 5.76 -4.41 -9.01
C PRO A 12 7.17 -4.99 -9.02
N GLN A 13 8.20 -4.17 -8.82
CA GLN A 13 9.59 -4.61 -8.83
C GLN A 13 10.00 -5.36 -7.57
N PHE A 14 9.35 -5.10 -6.44
CA PHE A 14 9.77 -5.68 -5.16
C PHE A 14 8.62 -6.16 -4.28
N MET A 15 7.37 -5.81 -4.58
CA MET A 15 6.22 -6.21 -3.78
C MET A 15 5.64 -7.51 -4.32
N ASP A 16 5.79 -8.59 -3.54
CA ASP A 16 5.20 -9.87 -3.90
C ASP A 16 3.68 -9.74 -3.95
N GLY A 17 3.09 -10.20 -5.04
CA GLY A 17 1.66 -10.11 -5.27
C GLY A 17 1.21 -8.86 -6.00
N CYS A 18 2.09 -7.88 -6.23
CA CYS A 18 1.73 -6.70 -7.01
C CYS A 18 2.11 -6.93 -8.48
N GLN A 19 1.11 -7.14 -9.33
CA GLN A 19 1.32 -7.45 -10.73
C GLN A 19 1.52 -6.21 -11.57
N SER A 20 0.72 -5.16 -11.33
CA SER A 20 0.82 -3.92 -12.08
C SER A 20 0.26 -2.75 -11.28
N VAL A 21 0.69 -1.55 -11.67
CA VAL A 21 0.24 -0.29 -11.08
C VAL A 21 0.03 0.72 -12.19
N GLU A 22 -1.04 1.51 -12.09
CA GLU A 22 -1.30 2.65 -12.96
C GLU A 22 -1.48 3.89 -12.09
N ILE A 23 -0.65 4.90 -12.32
CA ILE A 23 -0.79 6.18 -11.63
C ILE A 23 -1.74 7.05 -12.44
N ILE A 24 -2.90 7.36 -11.86
CA ILE A 24 -3.94 8.14 -12.53
C ILE A 24 -3.73 9.64 -12.31
N GLU A 25 -3.36 10.01 -11.08
CA GLU A 25 -3.11 11.40 -10.72
C GLU A 25 -2.02 11.45 -9.66
N HIS A 26 -1.11 12.43 -9.77
CA HIS A 26 -0.04 12.59 -8.79
C HIS A 26 0.33 14.07 -8.66
N THR A 27 0.07 14.62 -7.47
CA THR A 27 0.50 15.96 -7.07
C THR A 27 1.26 15.86 -5.76
N GLU A 28 1.74 16.97 -5.21
CA GLU A 28 2.43 16.96 -3.92
C GLU A 28 1.53 16.53 -2.76
N GLN A 29 0.21 16.70 -2.91
CA GLN A 29 -0.76 16.46 -1.84
C GLN A 29 -1.67 15.28 -2.11
N LEU A 30 -1.67 14.75 -3.32
CA LEU A 30 -2.64 13.73 -3.74
C LEU A 30 -2.02 12.75 -4.72
N MET A 31 -2.31 11.47 -4.51
CA MET A 31 -2.02 10.43 -5.50
C MET A 31 -3.25 9.54 -5.66
N VAL A 32 -3.64 9.31 -6.91
CA VAL A 32 -4.67 8.31 -7.25
C VAL A 32 -3.98 7.23 -8.06
N ALA A 33 -4.04 6.00 -7.58
CA ALA A 33 -3.37 4.87 -8.22
C ALA A 33 -4.25 3.64 -8.23
N SER A 34 -4.18 2.90 -9.33
CA SER A 34 -4.84 1.59 -9.48
C SER A 34 -3.80 0.51 -9.37
N LEU A 35 -4.08 -0.51 -8.56
CA LEU A 35 -3.20 -1.64 -8.35
C LEU A 35 -3.90 -2.93 -8.73
N CYS A 36 -3.17 -3.82 -9.38
CA CYS A 36 -3.60 -5.19 -9.62
C CYS A 36 -2.77 -6.11 -8.73
N LEU A 37 -3.41 -6.72 -7.75
CA LEU A 37 -2.78 -7.69 -6.85
C LEU A 37 -3.24 -9.08 -7.24
N LYS A 38 -2.28 -9.99 -7.42
CA LYS A 38 -2.59 -11.36 -7.80
C LYS A 38 -1.64 -12.33 -7.10
N LYS A 39 -2.21 -13.28 -6.36
CA LYS A 39 -1.44 -14.29 -5.67
C LYS A 39 -2.28 -15.54 -5.44
N ALA A 40 -1.70 -16.72 -5.66
CA ALA A 40 -2.37 -18.01 -5.43
C ALA A 40 -3.72 -18.12 -6.16
N GLY A 41 -3.82 -17.56 -7.37
CA GLY A 41 -5.03 -17.61 -8.19
C GLY A 41 -6.11 -16.59 -7.82
N ILE A 42 -5.84 -15.77 -6.81
CA ILE A 42 -6.77 -14.72 -6.38
C ILE A 42 -6.30 -13.38 -6.91
N GLU A 43 -7.19 -12.64 -7.57
CA GLU A 43 -6.90 -11.32 -8.12
C GLU A 43 -7.77 -10.26 -7.45
N VAL A 44 -7.14 -9.17 -7.01
CA VAL A 44 -7.83 -8.02 -6.44
C VAL A 44 -7.36 -6.77 -7.17
N ASN A 45 -8.30 -6.05 -7.77
CA ASN A 45 -8.04 -4.77 -8.43
C ASN A 45 -8.66 -3.66 -7.60
N LEU A 46 -7.86 -2.65 -7.27
CA LEU A 46 -8.35 -1.54 -6.47
C LEU A 46 -7.72 -0.23 -6.92
N THR A 47 -8.47 0.84 -6.73
CA THR A 47 -8.00 2.21 -6.96
C THR A 47 -8.13 2.96 -5.66
N THR A 48 -7.03 3.54 -5.19
CA THR A 48 -7.00 4.31 -3.95
C THR A 48 -6.72 5.76 -4.23
N GLU A 49 -7.29 6.62 -3.37
CA GLU A 49 -6.98 8.03 -3.32
C GLU A 49 -6.16 8.26 -2.05
N ASN A 50 -4.93 8.72 -2.23
CA ASN A 50 -3.97 8.88 -1.15
C ASN A 50 -3.78 10.37 -0.87
N GLN A 51 -4.12 10.80 0.34
CA GLN A 51 -3.83 12.16 0.82
C GLN A 51 -2.42 12.16 1.38
N LEU A 52 -1.56 13.00 0.81
CA LEU A 52 -0.13 13.00 1.11
C LEU A 52 0.24 14.18 2.02
N ILE A 53 0.86 13.87 3.16
CA ILE A 53 1.52 14.87 4.01
C ILE A 53 2.99 14.51 4.01
N PRO A 54 3.82 15.15 3.16
CA PRO A 54 5.20 14.73 2.92
C PRO A 54 5.99 14.56 4.21
N GLY A 55 6.62 13.38 4.35
CA GLY A 55 7.43 13.05 5.51
C GLY A 55 6.64 12.68 6.77
N VAL A 56 5.31 12.81 6.77
CA VAL A 56 4.48 12.61 7.95
C VAL A 56 3.53 11.43 7.79
N SER A 57 2.65 11.46 6.79
CA SER A 57 1.63 10.43 6.64
C SER A 57 1.10 10.33 5.22
N ILE A 58 0.50 9.18 4.92
CA ILE A 58 -0.30 8.96 3.71
C ILE A 58 -1.61 8.32 4.15
N GLU A 59 -2.71 9.02 3.94
CA GLU A 59 -4.05 8.51 4.25
C GLU A 59 -4.68 7.97 2.98
N MET A 60 -4.99 6.66 2.97
CA MET A 60 -5.57 5.99 1.81
C MET A 60 -7.07 5.81 1.98
N SER A 61 -7.82 6.16 0.95
CA SER A 61 -9.24 5.86 0.87
C SER A 61 -9.53 5.14 -0.44
N LEU A 62 -10.62 4.38 -0.47
CA LEU A 62 -11.00 3.61 -1.65
C LEU A 62 -11.77 4.49 -2.64
N GLN A 63 -11.33 4.49 -3.90
CA GLN A 63 -12.06 5.09 -4.98
C GLN A 63 -12.83 4.04 -5.78
N ASP A 64 -12.25 2.86 -5.96
CA ASP A 64 -12.88 1.75 -6.65
C ASP A 64 -12.25 0.43 -6.19
N GLY A 65 -13.05 -0.63 -6.10
CA GLY A 65 -12.58 -1.95 -5.72
C GLY A 65 -13.67 -2.81 -5.09
N PRO A 66 -13.33 -4.09 -4.80
CA PRO A 66 -14.31 -5.05 -4.31
C PRO A 66 -14.56 -4.95 -2.80
N PHE A 67 -14.37 -3.80 -2.20
CA PHE A 67 -14.50 -3.60 -0.77
C PHE A 67 -15.79 -2.87 -0.42
N SER A 68 -16.44 -3.26 0.66
CA SER A 68 -17.52 -2.49 1.27
C SER A 68 -16.96 -1.39 2.17
N SER A 69 -15.77 -1.59 2.73
CA SER A 69 -15.05 -0.56 3.47
C SER A 69 -13.57 -0.72 3.25
N PHE A 70 -12.84 0.39 3.26
CA PHE A 70 -11.39 0.39 3.11
C PHE A 70 -10.84 1.70 3.65
N LYS A 71 -9.87 1.60 4.53
CA LYS A 71 -9.17 2.77 5.07
C LYS A 71 -7.77 2.36 5.47
N GLY A 72 -6.77 3.13 5.03
CA GLY A 72 -5.39 2.88 5.38
C GLY A 72 -4.69 4.16 5.80
N LEU A 73 -3.76 4.03 6.73
CA LEU A 73 -2.94 5.15 7.19
C LEU A 73 -1.49 4.69 7.34
N TRP A 74 -0.63 5.27 6.52
CA TRP A 74 0.81 5.16 6.66
C TRP A 74 1.30 6.29 7.54
N GLN A 75 2.13 5.98 8.53
CA GLN A 75 2.75 6.98 9.39
C GLN A 75 4.26 6.80 9.39
N PHE A 76 4.98 7.92 9.37
CA PHE A 76 6.43 7.98 9.34
C PHE A 76 6.89 8.75 10.57
N LYS A 77 7.58 8.07 11.47
CA LYS A 77 8.04 8.70 12.71
C LYS A 77 9.55 8.64 12.80
N ALA A 78 10.18 9.80 12.94
CA ALA A 78 11.61 9.88 13.21
C ALA A 78 11.85 9.50 14.67
N LEU A 79 12.68 8.47 14.89
CA LEU A 79 13.07 8.02 16.23
C LEU A 79 14.38 8.67 16.67
N SER A 80 15.24 8.99 15.68
CA SER A 80 16.52 9.66 15.89
C SER A 80 16.97 10.24 14.54
N ASN A 81 18.15 10.87 14.51
CA ASN A 81 18.71 11.41 13.26
C ASN A 81 18.98 10.33 12.21
N SER A 82 19.13 9.09 12.62
CA SER A 82 19.49 7.98 11.72
C SER A 82 18.47 6.85 11.68
N ALA A 83 17.37 6.94 12.45
CA ALA A 83 16.37 5.88 12.50
C ALA A 83 14.96 6.44 12.39
N SER A 84 14.11 5.72 11.67
CA SER A 84 12.70 6.07 11.52
C SER A 84 11.84 4.83 11.64
N LYS A 85 10.59 5.03 12.05
CA LYS A 85 9.60 3.96 12.17
C LYS A 85 8.51 4.16 11.12
N LEU A 86 8.24 3.09 10.38
CA LEU A 86 7.14 3.02 9.44
C LEU A 86 6.01 2.20 10.05
N SER A 87 4.80 2.72 10.03
CA SER A 87 3.63 1.94 10.42
C SER A 87 2.52 2.07 9.38
N LEU A 88 1.75 1.00 9.25
CA LEU A 88 0.56 0.95 8.41
C LEU A 88 -0.60 0.41 9.22
N ASP A 89 -1.64 1.23 9.37
CA ASP A 89 -2.92 0.80 9.92
C ASP A 89 -3.89 0.63 8.77
N LEU A 90 -4.40 -0.59 8.59
CA LEU A 90 -5.25 -0.93 7.48
C LEU A 90 -6.51 -1.63 7.97
N GLU A 91 -7.67 -1.07 7.62
CA GLU A 91 -8.98 -1.65 7.90
C GLU A 91 -9.72 -1.85 6.59
N PHE A 92 -10.29 -3.04 6.38
CA PHE A 92 -11.01 -3.33 5.15
C PHE A 92 -12.02 -4.46 5.34
N GLU A 93 -13.07 -4.45 4.47
CA GLU A 93 -14.02 -5.54 4.33
C GLU A 93 -14.35 -5.72 2.86
N PHE A 94 -14.42 -6.98 2.41
CA PHE A 94 -14.83 -7.30 1.05
C PHE A 94 -16.35 -7.34 0.91
N LYS A 95 -16.85 -6.97 -0.27
CA LYS A 95 -18.31 -6.96 -0.56
C LYS A 95 -18.91 -8.35 -0.62
N ARG A 96 -18.15 -9.38 -1.02
CA ARG A 96 -18.65 -10.73 -1.24
C ARG A 96 -18.21 -11.67 -0.13
N ARG A 97 -19.19 -12.39 0.46
CA ARG A 97 -18.90 -13.33 1.55
C ARG A 97 -18.22 -14.61 1.07
N GLY A 98 -18.56 -15.13 -0.12
CA GLY A 98 -18.05 -16.42 -0.60
C GLY A 98 -16.57 -16.47 -0.88
N LEU A 99 -16.01 -15.40 -1.43
CA LEU A 99 -14.58 -15.27 -1.72
C LEU A 99 -13.86 -14.40 -0.69
N GLY A 100 -14.62 -13.77 0.22
CA GLY A 100 -14.10 -12.75 1.10
C GLY A 100 -13.00 -13.22 2.03
N SER A 101 -13.13 -14.43 2.63
CA SER A 101 -12.13 -14.92 3.58
C SER A 101 -10.81 -15.27 2.90
N LEU A 102 -10.84 -15.86 1.71
CA LEU A 102 -9.61 -16.15 0.95
C LEU A 102 -8.95 -14.87 0.45
N ALA A 103 -9.75 -13.96 -0.13
CA ALA A 103 -9.25 -12.69 -0.61
C ALA A 103 -8.72 -11.83 0.53
N ALA A 104 -9.40 -11.82 1.69
CA ALA A 104 -8.95 -11.09 2.87
C ALA A 104 -7.61 -11.62 3.38
N GLY A 105 -7.44 -12.94 3.42
CA GLY A 105 -6.17 -13.56 3.82
C GLY A 105 -5.05 -13.21 2.86
N MET A 106 -5.30 -13.27 1.56
CA MET A 106 -4.32 -12.90 0.54
C MET A 106 -3.95 -11.41 0.67
N PHE A 107 -4.95 -10.55 0.81
CA PHE A 107 -4.73 -9.10 0.89
C PHE A 107 -3.95 -8.72 2.16
N SER A 108 -4.29 -9.30 3.31
CA SER A 108 -3.55 -9.08 4.55
C SER A 108 -2.11 -9.54 4.43
N GLY A 109 -1.87 -10.70 3.81
CA GLY A 109 -0.53 -11.22 3.59
C GLY A 109 0.29 -10.31 2.69
N VAL A 110 -0.31 -9.83 1.60
CA VAL A 110 0.36 -8.91 0.67
C VAL A 110 0.71 -7.59 1.37
N ALA A 111 -0.22 -7.05 2.18
CA ALA A 111 0.01 -5.80 2.91
C ALA A 111 1.14 -5.94 3.93
N ASN A 112 1.15 -7.04 4.70
CA ASN A 112 2.22 -7.31 5.66
C ASN A 112 3.57 -7.47 4.97
N ASN A 113 3.61 -8.18 3.85
CA ASN A 113 4.82 -8.37 3.07
C ASN A 113 5.31 -7.05 2.46
N LEU A 114 4.39 -6.15 2.12
CA LEU A 114 4.76 -4.84 1.61
C LEU A 114 5.52 -4.03 2.65
N VAL A 115 5.06 -4.00 3.90
CA VAL A 115 5.76 -3.27 4.96
C VAL A 115 7.19 -3.82 5.13
N ASP A 116 7.34 -5.14 5.19
CA ASP A 116 8.65 -5.78 5.31
C ASP A 116 9.53 -5.49 4.08
N ALA A 117 8.96 -5.54 2.88
CA ALA A 117 9.69 -5.28 1.65
C ALA A 117 10.17 -3.83 1.57
N LEU A 118 9.35 -2.88 2.02
CA LEU A 118 9.73 -1.47 2.06
C LEU A 118 10.86 -1.22 3.06
N CYS A 119 10.83 -1.86 4.21
CA CYS A 119 11.92 -1.75 5.18
C CYS A 119 13.22 -2.30 4.62
N ARG A 120 13.19 -3.44 3.93
CA ARG A 120 14.37 -4.00 3.27
C ARG A 120 14.87 -3.10 2.15
N ARG A 121 13.95 -2.56 1.36
CA ARG A 121 14.31 -1.65 0.26
C ARG A 121 14.97 -0.38 0.79
N ALA A 122 14.49 0.14 1.92
CA ALA A 122 15.10 1.29 2.58
C ALA A 122 16.54 1.00 2.99
N ASP A 123 16.81 -0.18 3.53
CA ASP A 123 18.18 -0.58 3.90
C ASP A 123 19.10 -0.64 2.68
N GLU A 124 18.60 -1.06 1.52
CA GLU A 124 19.38 -1.12 0.29
C GLU A 124 19.67 0.27 -0.29
N VAL A 125 18.68 1.17 -0.23
CA VAL A 125 18.76 2.48 -0.89
C VAL A 125 19.46 3.53 -0.03
N TYR A 126 19.28 3.46 1.30
CA TYR A 126 19.79 4.48 2.23
C TYR A 126 21.03 4.04 3.03
N LYS A 127 21.72 3.04 2.56
CA LYS A 127 22.97 2.61 3.19
C LYS A 127 24.07 3.65 3.08
#